data_5b05791edb970fc625ac49b07a923f5e
#
_entry.id   5b05791edb970fc625ac49b07a923f5e
#
_cell.length_a   1.000
_cell.length_b   1.000
_cell.length_c   1.000
_cell.angle_alpha   90.00
_cell.angle_beta   90.00
_cell.angle_gamma   90.00
#
_symmetry.space_group_name_H-M   'P 1'
#
loop_
_entity.id
_entity.type
_entity.pdbx_description
1 polymer ?
#
loop_
_entity_poly.entity_id
_entity_poly.type
_entity_poly.pdbx_seq_one_letter_code
_entity_poly.pdbx_strand_id
1 'polypeptide(L)'
;MPATSPTKYHLHIQAFQSIVGKNFVFTDELTLNNYAQDQTEDLLFPPDIVIKPKTTEEIAEIMKICNAHKIPVTPRGAGTGLSGGALPQFGGVLLSTERLNTILHIDEQNLQVTTEPGVITEVLQDAVKEKGLFYPPDPSSRGSCFIGGNIAENSGGPKAVKYGVVKDYVLNLEVVLPTGEVIWTGANVLKNSTGYNLTQLIVGSEGTLGIVTKIVLKLLPYPKYELLMLVPFNNLENAGAAVSEIFRAGIVPSAMELVEIDALKIVSRYVDSTAITINDDVAAHLIIEVDGNHQETLMQEIEKISQVLEGFDCGEILFADDEQQKAELWKLRRRVAEAVKADGYTIEEDTVVPRAKLPALIKAVKELGKQYHFNAVCYGHAGDGNLHIRIKKAGCQYSLNNPEVIPALRALFETVKSLGGTISGEHGIGLVQKEYMDIMFSNTSIQLMKGIKKVFDPNNILNPGKIF
;
A
#
# COMPACT_ATOMS: atom_id res chain seq x y z
N MET A 1 -21.15 34.03 -15.78
CA MET A 1 -20.09 33.23 -15.16
C MET A 1 -19.62 34.01 -13.97
N PRO A 2 -19.67 33.51 -12.73
CA PRO A 2 -19.07 34.21 -11.61
C PRO A 2 -17.54 34.16 -11.83
N ALA A 3 -16.89 35.33 -11.65
CA ALA A 3 -15.46 35.44 -11.71
C ALA A 3 -14.86 34.51 -10.62
N THR A 4 -14.11 33.49 -11.04
CA THR A 4 -13.34 32.65 -10.14
C THR A 4 -12.43 33.56 -9.31
N SER A 5 -12.53 33.45 -8.00
CA SER A 5 -11.62 34.17 -7.07
C SER A 5 -10.19 33.85 -7.50
N PRO A 6 -9.29 34.83 -7.63
CA PRO A 6 -7.91 34.51 -8.05
C PRO A 6 -7.30 33.56 -7.02
N THR A 7 -6.67 32.47 -7.52
CA THR A 7 -5.99 31.52 -6.65
C THR A 7 -4.98 32.27 -5.77
N LYS A 8 -4.82 31.85 -4.52
CA LYS A 8 -3.90 32.46 -3.54
C LYS A 8 -2.47 32.67 -4.10
N TYR A 9 -2.07 31.83 -5.08
CA TYR A 9 -0.73 31.81 -5.66
C TYR A 9 -0.67 32.24 -7.13
N HIS A 10 -1.65 33.02 -7.62
CA HIS A 10 -1.77 33.46 -9.02
C HIS A 10 -0.51 34.14 -9.56
N LEU A 11 0.28 34.87 -8.71
CA LEU A 11 1.53 35.50 -9.10
C LEU A 11 2.62 34.55 -9.57
N HIS A 12 2.54 33.26 -9.20
CA HIS A 12 3.56 32.27 -9.53
C HIS A 12 3.18 31.41 -10.75
N ILE A 13 1.94 31.49 -11.25
CA ILE A 13 1.46 30.67 -12.37
C ILE A 13 2.34 30.82 -13.60
N GLN A 14 2.71 32.06 -13.97
CA GLN A 14 3.55 32.29 -15.14
C GLN A 14 4.96 31.68 -14.97
N ALA A 15 5.53 31.72 -13.76
CA ALA A 15 6.82 31.08 -13.48
C ALA A 15 6.73 29.56 -13.64
N PHE A 16 5.69 28.92 -13.08
CA PHE A 16 5.46 27.48 -13.28
C PHE A 16 5.22 27.12 -14.75
N GLN A 17 4.45 27.92 -15.49
CA GLN A 17 4.23 27.74 -16.93
C GLN A 17 5.52 27.88 -17.75
N SER A 18 6.44 28.72 -17.32
CA SER A 18 7.75 28.87 -17.98
C SER A 18 8.65 27.62 -17.78
N ILE A 19 8.45 26.88 -16.67
CA ILE A 19 9.22 25.67 -16.36
C ILE A 19 8.66 24.48 -17.12
N VAL A 20 7.36 24.15 -16.94
CA VAL A 20 6.76 22.89 -17.44
C VAL A 20 5.99 23.07 -18.75
N GLY A 21 5.78 24.28 -19.20
CA GLY A 21 4.89 24.61 -20.30
C GLY A 21 3.46 24.91 -19.83
N LYS A 22 2.78 25.82 -20.54
CA LYS A 22 1.43 26.32 -20.20
C LYS A 22 0.38 25.21 -20.07
N ASN A 23 0.47 24.16 -20.89
CA ASN A 23 -0.49 23.06 -20.92
C ASN A 23 -0.37 22.08 -19.74
N PHE A 24 0.61 22.26 -18.84
CA PHE A 24 0.88 21.37 -17.71
C PHE A 24 0.76 22.09 -16.35
N VAL A 25 0.16 23.29 -16.34
CA VAL A 25 -0.21 24.04 -15.14
C VAL A 25 -1.71 24.31 -15.19
N PHE A 26 -2.45 23.73 -14.26
CA PHE A 26 -3.91 23.78 -14.25
C PHE A 26 -4.41 24.55 -13.04
N THR A 27 -5.42 25.40 -13.29
CA THR A 27 -6.10 26.21 -12.26
C THR A 27 -7.60 26.21 -12.46
N ASP A 28 -8.10 25.43 -13.43
CA ASP A 28 -9.52 25.28 -13.69
C ASP A 28 -10.17 24.35 -12.66
N GLU A 29 -11.38 24.69 -12.27
CA GLU A 29 -12.13 24.01 -11.21
C GLU A 29 -12.32 22.49 -11.48
N LEU A 30 -12.55 22.11 -12.75
CA LEU A 30 -12.73 20.71 -13.11
C LEU A 30 -11.48 19.88 -12.83
N THR A 31 -10.32 20.38 -13.26
CA THR A 31 -9.04 19.71 -13.00
C THR A 31 -8.72 19.70 -11.51
N LEU A 32 -8.88 20.81 -10.80
CA LEU A 32 -8.61 20.86 -9.36
C LEU A 32 -9.48 19.85 -8.59
N ASN A 33 -10.75 19.73 -8.91
CA ASN A 33 -11.67 18.77 -8.30
C ASN A 33 -11.29 17.30 -8.59
N ASN A 34 -10.78 16.99 -9.78
CA ASN A 34 -10.30 15.64 -10.11
C ASN A 34 -9.08 15.22 -9.27
N TYR A 35 -8.29 16.18 -8.79
CA TYR A 35 -7.13 15.93 -7.93
C TYR A 35 -7.41 16.17 -6.44
N ALA A 36 -8.63 16.51 -6.06
CA ALA A 36 -9.02 16.81 -4.69
C ALA A 36 -9.24 15.56 -3.82
N GLN A 37 -9.28 14.36 -4.41
CA GLN A 37 -9.56 13.09 -3.74
C GLN A 37 -8.62 11.98 -4.21
N ASP A 38 -8.44 10.97 -3.38
CA ASP A 38 -7.77 9.71 -3.68
C ASP A 38 -8.73 8.53 -3.35
N GLN A 39 -8.22 7.35 -3.02
CA GLN A 39 -9.09 6.22 -2.63
C GLN A 39 -9.46 6.23 -1.13
N THR A 40 -8.95 7.20 -0.36
CA THR A 40 -9.34 7.39 1.04
C THR A 40 -10.80 7.81 1.14
N GLU A 41 -11.51 7.24 2.10
CA GLU A 41 -12.94 7.50 2.28
C GLU A 41 -13.20 8.94 2.71
N ASP A 42 -14.22 9.56 2.12
CA ASP A 42 -14.84 10.83 2.53
C ASP A 42 -13.91 12.05 2.68
N LEU A 43 -12.70 12.02 2.10
CA LEU A 43 -11.78 13.14 2.14
C LEU A 43 -11.78 13.91 0.81
N LEU A 44 -11.94 15.22 0.89
CA LEU A 44 -11.93 16.12 -0.25
C LEU A 44 -11.11 17.36 0.08
N PHE A 45 -9.95 17.52 -0.55
CA PHE A 45 -9.06 18.68 -0.39
C PHE A 45 -8.58 19.17 -1.76
N PRO A 46 -9.23 20.19 -2.35
CA PRO A 46 -8.81 20.74 -3.63
C PRO A 46 -7.47 21.48 -3.50
N PRO A 47 -6.52 21.27 -4.44
CA PRO A 47 -5.33 22.09 -4.55
C PRO A 47 -5.65 23.47 -5.10
N ASP A 48 -4.73 24.44 -4.94
CA ASP A 48 -4.83 25.73 -5.63
C ASP A 48 -4.33 25.63 -7.08
N ILE A 49 -3.32 24.79 -7.33
CA ILE A 49 -2.67 24.59 -8.63
C ILE A 49 -2.29 23.12 -8.78
N VAL A 50 -2.55 22.53 -9.95
CA VAL A 50 -1.98 21.23 -10.32
C VAL A 50 -0.87 21.45 -11.34
N ILE A 51 0.31 20.86 -11.09
CA ILE A 51 1.48 20.93 -11.99
C ILE A 51 1.90 19.50 -12.35
N LYS A 52 2.16 19.28 -13.65
CA LYS A 52 2.61 18.00 -14.18
C LYS A 52 4.00 18.13 -14.81
N PRO A 53 5.08 18.07 -14.02
CA PRO A 53 6.44 18.11 -14.53
C PRO A 53 6.80 16.83 -15.30
N LYS A 54 7.82 16.91 -16.16
CA LYS A 54 8.33 15.79 -16.97
C LYS A 54 9.78 15.40 -16.61
N THR A 55 10.52 16.26 -15.93
CA THR A 55 11.93 16.01 -15.60
C THR A 55 12.24 16.35 -14.15
N THR A 56 13.36 15.81 -13.66
CA THR A 56 13.91 16.12 -12.34
C THR A 56 14.19 17.61 -12.18
N GLU A 57 14.71 18.26 -13.24
CA GLU A 57 15.07 19.68 -13.26
C GLU A 57 13.82 20.56 -13.14
N GLU A 58 12.73 20.20 -13.84
CA GLU A 58 11.45 20.91 -13.71
C GLU A 58 10.93 20.86 -12.27
N ILE A 59 10.99 19.67 -11.63
CA ILE A 59 10.60 19.51 -10.22
C ILE A 59 11.50 20.36 -9.31
N ALA A 60 12.82 20.35 -9.53
CA ALA A 60 13.77 21.12 -8.74
C ALA A 60 13.49 22.64 -8.82
N GLU A 61 13.20 23.17 -10.00
CA GLU A 61 12.86 24.59 -10.17
C GLU A 61 11.50 24.96 -9.53
N ILE A 62 10.50 24.08 -9.65
CA ILE A 62 9.21 24.26 -8.94
C ILE A 62 9.44 24.31 -7.44
N MET A 63 10.23 23.38 -6.88
CA MET A 63 10.51 23.31 -5.45
C MET A 63 11.25 24.54 -4.94
N LYS A 64 12.20 25.11 -5.71
CA LYS A 64 12.88 26.38 -5.35
C LYS A 64 11.89 27.52 -5.21
N ILE A 65 10.94 27.65 -6.14
CA ILE A 65 9.89 28.68 -6.06
C ILE A 65 9.00 28.44 -4.83
N CYS A 66 8.52 27.20 -4.65
CA CYS A 66 7.65 26.86 -3.53
C CYS A 66 8.34 27.08 -2.18
N ASN A 67 9.62 26.72 -2.07
CA ASN A 67 10.40 26.92 -0.85
C ASN A 67 10.61 28.41 -0.52
N ALA A 68 10.97 29.22 -1.52
CA ALA A 68 11.19 30.66 -1.35
C ALA A 68 9.92 31.40 -0.90
N HIS A 69 8.76 30.95 -1.38
CA HIS A 69 7.46 31.59 -1.10
C HIS A 69 6.60 30.83 -0.09
N LYS A 70 7.12 29.75 0.52
CA LYS A 70 6.44 28.89 1.51
C LYS A 70 5.09 28.37 0.98
N ILE A 71 5.06 27.95 -0.28
CA ILE A 71 3.89 27.36 -0.93
C ILE A 71 3.86 25.87 -0.57
N PRO A 72 2.78 25.36 0.03
CA PRO A 72 2.64 23.93 0.27
C PRO A 72 2.70 23.12 -1.04
N VAL A 73 3.40 21.99 -1.01
CA VAL A 73 3.51 21.08 -2.16
C VAL A 73 3.09 19.69 -1.71
N THR A 74 2.10 19.10 -2.38
CA THR A 74 1.72 17.72 -2.19
C THR A 74 2.13 16.91 -3.42
N PRO A 75 3.14 16.02 -3.31
CA PRO A 75 3.48 15.12 -4.40
C PRO A 75 2.38 14.06 -4.55
N ARG A 76 2.07 13.70 -5.79
CA ARG A 76 1.02 12.73 -6.10
C ARG A 76 1.47 11.78 -7.19
N GLY A 77 1.32 10.48 -6.92
CA GLY A 77 1.35 9.42 -7.92
C GLY A 77 -0.02 9.24 -8.59
N ALA A 78 -0.50 8.00 -8.67
CA ALA A 78 -1.79 7.67 -9.27
C ALA A 78 -3.01 8.03 -8.38
N GLY A 79 -2.80 8.34 -7.10
CA GLY A 79 -3.89 8.62 -6.16
C GLY A 79 -4.66 7.37 -5.72
N THR A 80 -4.01 6.22 -5.69
CA THR A 80 -4.58 4.93 -5.26
C THR A 80 -4.42 4.68 -3.76
N GLY A 81 -3.79 5.59 -3.02
CA GLY A 81 -3.57 5.48 -1.58
C GLY A 81 -4.85 5.56 -0.77
N LEU A 82 -4.81 4.96 0.44
CA LEU A 82 -5.93 4.80 1.36
C LEU A 82 -5.75 5.56 2.68
N SER A 83 -4.66 6.34 2.81
CA SER A 83 -4.32 7.10 4.02
C SER A 83 -4.48 8.62 3.87
N GLY A 84 -4.88 9.12 2.68
CA GLY A 84 -4.94 10.54 2.38
C GLY A 84 -3.57 11.17 2.14
N GLY A 85 -2.53 10.37 1.91
CA GLY A 85 -1.15 10.81 1.68
C GLY A 85 -1.01 11.74 0.47
N ALA A 86 -1.80 11.55 -0.58
CA ALA A 86 -1.78 12.33 -1.82
C ALA A 86 -2.72 13.55 -1.83
N LEU A 87 -3.35 13.89 -0.68
CA LEU A 87 -4.35 14.96 -0.59
C LEU A 87 -3.74 16.28 -0.08
N PRO A 88 -3.95 17.42 -0.78
CA PRO A 88 -3.37 18.70 -0.42
C PRO A 88 -4.18 19.40 0.70
N GLN A 89 -4.08 18.92 1.94
CA GLN A 89 -4.84 19.42 3.10
C GLN A 89 -4.73 20.95 3.28
N PHE A 90 -3.63 21.55 2.88
CA PHE A 90 -3.39 23.00 3.01
C PHE A 90 -3.48 23.76 1.67
N GLY A 91 -4.09 23.16 0.64
CA GLY A 91 -4.07 23.71 -0.71
C GLY A 91 -2.66 23.72 -1.31
N GLY A 92 -2.29 24.82 -1.97
CA GLY A 92 -0.98 24.98 -2.60
C GLY A 92 -0.86 24.23 -3.92
N VAL A 93 0.34 23.73 -4.20
CA VAL A 93 0.67 23.00 -5.43
C VAL A 93 0.50 21.51 -5.21
N LEU A 94 -0.34 20.87 -6.03
CA LEU A 94 -0.31 19.43 -6.21
C LEU A 94 0.61 19.11 -7.37
N LEU A 95 1.69 18.36 -7.12
CA LEU A 95 2.70 17.99 -8.09
C LEU A 95 2.52 16.54 -8.50
N SER A 96 1.98 16.32 -9.72
CA SER A 96 1.73 14.98 -10.25
C SER A 96 2.94 14.42 -10.98
N THR A 97 3.33 13.20 -10.67
CA THR A 97 4.46 12.49 -11.30
C THR A 97 4.06 11.71 -12.55
N GLU A 98 2.83 11.83 -13.05
CA GLU A 98 2.29 11.00 -14.14
C GLU A 98 3.05 11.10 -15.46
N ARG A 99 3.82 12.19 -15.70
CA ARG A 99 4.65 12.36 -16.90
C ARG A 99 6.07 11.83 -16.78
N LEU A 100 6.49 11.43 -15.59
CA LEU A 100 7.74 10.70 -15.34
C LEU A 100 7.43 9.20 -15.38
N ASN A 101 7.14 8.65 -16.54
CA ASN A 101 6.56 7.33 -16.71
C ASN A 101 7.36 6.39 -17.61
N THR A 102 8.69 6.57 -17.66
CA THR A 102 9.59 5.80 -18.51
C THR A 102 10.36 4.76 -17.69
N ILE A 103 10.39 3.51 -18.18
CA ILE A 103 11.40 2.52 -17.75
C ILE A 103 12.69 2.88 -18.46
N LEU A 104 13.66 3.40 -17.72
CA LEU A 104 14.86 3.98 -18.28
C LEU A 104 15.87 2.92 -18.74
N HIS A 105 16.03 1.85 -17.96
CA HIS A 105 16.99 0.78 -18.26
C HIS A 105 16.66 -0.49 -17.47
N ILE A 106 16.69 -1.65 -18.14
CA ILE A 106 16.66 -2.98 -17.51
C ILE A 106 18.07 -3.58 -17.67
N ASP A 107 18.78 -3.74 -16.57
CA ASP A 107 20.12 -4.34 -16.52
C ASP A 107 19.98 -5.83 -16.19
N GLU A 108 19.96 -6.65 -17.24
CA GLU A 108 19.80 -8.10 -17.11
C GLU A 108 21.04 -8.75 -16.45
N GLN A 109 22.22 -8.15 -16.55
CA GLN A 109 23.46 -8.68 -15.97
C GLN A 109 23.54 -8.48 -14.46
N ASN A 110 23.08 -7.31 -13.98
CA ASN A 110 23.09 -6.97 -12.57
C ASN A 110 21.73 -7.24 -11.90
N LEU A 111 20.72 -7.73 -12.64
CA LEU A 111 19.36 -7.96 -12.17
C LEU A 111 18.78 -6.70 -11.51
N GLN A 112 18.75 -5.61 -12.27
CA GLN A 112 18.28 -4.31 -11.81
C GLN A 112 17.40 -3.64 -12.87
N VAL A 113 16.51 -2.77 -12.42
CA VAL A 113 15.79 -1.86 -13.31
C VAL A 113 15.88 -0.44 -12.76
N THR A 114 16.15 0.51 -13.67
CA THR A 114 16.06 1.95 -13.38
C THR A 114 14.80 2.48 -14.04
N THR A 115 13.94 3.10 -13.24
CA THR A 115 12.62 3.58 -13.69
C THR A 115 12.30 4.96 -13.12
N GLU A 116 11.37 5.64 -13.75
CA GLU A 116 10.75 6.87 -13.25
C GLU A 116 9.56 6.54 -12.34
N PRO A 117 9.17 7.45 -11.42
CA PRO A 117 8.16 7.20 -10.39
C PRO A 117 6.74 7.03 -10.92
N GLY A 118 6.40 7.56 -12.08
CA GLY A 118 5.06 7.50 -12.70
C GLY A 118 4.83 6.24 -13.54
N VAL A 119 5.75 5.28 -13.56
CA VAL A 119 5.54 3.98 -14.19
C VAL A 119 4.53 3.17 -13.39
N ILE A 120 3.53 2.60 -14.07
CA ILE A 120 2.55 1.69 -13.45
C ILE A 120 3.25 0.40 -13.04
N THR A 121 2.97 -0.09 -11.84
CA THR A 121 3.64 -1.26 -11.26
C THR A 121 3.54 -2.48 -12.14
N GLU A 122 2.35 -2.81 -12.65
CA GLU A 122 2.13 -3.96 -13.56
C GLU A 122 2.90 -3.81 -14.88
N VAL A 123 2.98 -2.60 -15.45
CA VAL A 123 3.77 -2.32 -16.65
C VAL A 123 5.26 -2.62 -16.43
N LEU A 124 5.79 -2.25 -15.26
CA LEU A 124 7.18 -2.59 -14.91
C LEU A 124 7.35 -4.10 -14.72
N GLN A 125 6.41 -4.75 -14.02
CA GLN A 125 6.42 -6.20 -13.81
C GLN A 125 6.41 -6.97 -15.13
N ASP A 126 5.56 -6.59 -16.08
CA ASP A 126 5.50 -7.22 -17.40
C ASP A 126 6.79 -7.00 -18.21
N ALA A 127 7.31 -5.79 -18.22
CA ALA A 127 8.55 -5.47 -18.93
C ALA A 127 9.77 -6.26 -18.42
N VAL A 128 9.90 -6.46 -17.10
CA VAL A 128 11.00 -7.26 -16.55
C VAL A 128 10.73 -8.77 -16.72
N LYS A 129 9.47 -9.21 -16.70
CA LYS A 129 9.08 -10.60 -16.95
C LYS A 129 9.45 -11.06 -18.37
N GLU A 130 9.30 -10.20 -19.38
CA GLU A 130 9.74 -10.47 -20.75
C GLU A 130 11.24 -10.77 -20.85
N LYS A 131 12.02 -10.32 -19.85
CA LYS A 131 13.45 -10.58 -19.70
C LYS A 131 13.76 -11.78 -18.79
N GLY A 132 12.74 -12.53 -18.35
CA GLY A 132 12.91 -13.64 -17.40
C GLY A 132 13.23 -13.17 -15.98
N LEU A 133 12.92 -11.90 -15.67
CA LEU A 133 13.17 -11.27 -14.38
C LEU A 133 11.86 -11.02 -13.63
N PHE A 134 11.96 -10.81 -12.31
CA PHE A 134 10.83 -10.70 -11.42
C PHE A 134 10.99 -9.53 -10.46
N TYR A 135 9.96 -8.66 -10.40
CA TYR A 135 9.75 -7.66 -9.38
C TYR A 135 8.55 -8.07 -8.51
N PRO A 136 8.79 -8.66 -7.32
CA PRO A 136 7.74 -9.31 -6.53
C PRO A 136 6.67 -8.42 -5.92
N PRO A 137 6.94 -7.17 -5.44
CA PRO A 137 5.90 -6.37 -4.79
C PRO A 137 4.69 -6.18 -5.70
N ASP A 138 3.50 -6.65 -5.26
CA ASP A 138 2.29 -6.71 -6.06
C ASP A 138 1.04 -6.21 -5.31
N PRO A 139 0.99 -4.92 -4.92
CA PRO A 139 -0.18 -4.37 -4.25
C PRO A 139 -1.44 -4.61 -5.08
N SER A 140 -2.61 -4.70 -4.42
CA SER A 140 -3.89 -4.96 -5.10
C SER A 140 -4.19 -3.96 -6.21
N SER A 141 -3.66 -2.73 -6.10
CA SER A 141 -3.76 -1.66 -7.09
C SER A 141 -2.70 -1.69 -8.20
N ARG A 142 -1.87 -2.75 -8.32
CA ARG A 142 -0.72 -2.81 -9.25
C ARG A 142 -1.03 -2.40 -10.70
N GLY A 143 -2.25 -2.65 -11.17
CA GLY A 143 -2.69 -2.28 -12.52
C GLY A 143 -2.90 -0.76 -12.72
N SER A 144 -2.84 0.04 -11.65
CA SER A 144 -3.08 1.49 -11.71
C SER A 144 -2.13 2.32 -10.84
N CYS A 145 -1.57 1.75 -9.76
CA CYS A 145 -0.63 2.47 -8.90
C CYS A 145 0.72 2.69 -9.59
N PHE A 146 1.41 3.76 -9.19
CA PHE A 146 2.72 4.12 -9.69
C PHE A 146 3.82 3.66 -8.74
N ILE A 147 4.98 3.28 -9.29
CA ILE A 147 6.17 2.85 -8.52
C ILE A 147 6.56 3.91 -7.48
N GLY A 148 6.50 5.21 -7.80
CA GLY A 148 6.80 6.28 -6.85
C GLY A 148 5.86 6.33 -5.65
N GLY A 149 4.57 6.01 -5.84
CA GLY A 149 3.61 5.83 -4.75
C GLY A 149 3.95 4.63 -3.88
N ASN A 150 4.29 3.49 -4.52
CA ASN A 150 4.72 2.29 -3.79
C ASN A 150 5.99 2.55 -2.95
N ILE A 151 6.93 3.38 -3.44
CA ILE A 151 8.10 3.82 -2.67
C ILE A 151 7.66 4.67 -1.47
N ALA A 152 6.76 5.63 -1.68
CA ALA A 152 6.31 6.55 -0.64
C ALA A 152 5.61 5.84 0.53
N GLU A 153 4.82 4.81 0.24
CA GLU A 153 4.07 4.02 1.24
C GLU A 153 4.87 2.79 1.73
N ASN A 154 5.94 2.37 1.07
CA ASN A 154 6.59 1.07 1.29
C ASN A 154 5.61 -0.08 1.11
N SER A 155 4.86 -0.09 0.01
CA SER A 155 3.77 -1.02 -0.27
C SER A 155 4.20 -2.49 -0.17
N GLY A 156 3.25 -3.33 0.24
CA GLY A 156 3.38 -4.79 0.32
C GLY A 156 2.62 -5.50 -0.79
N GLY A 157 1.76 -6.43 -0.39
CA GLY A 157 0.92 -7.28 -1.25
C GLY A 157 1.08 -8.77 -0.93
N PRO A 158 0.32 -9.63 -1.61
CA PRO A 158 0.29 -11.08 -1.34
C PRO A 158 1.66 -11.78 -1.33
N LYS A 159 2.56 -11.34 -2.19
CA LYS A 159 3.91 -11.93 -2.31
C LYS A 159 4.88 -11.50 -1.21
N ALA A 160 4.52 -10.53 -0.37
CA ALA A 160 5.39 -10.00 0.69
C ALA A 160 5.84 -11.06 1.69
N VAL A 161 5.02 -12.05 1.96
CA VAL A 161 5.30 -13.16 2.89
C VAL A 161 6.58 -13.93 2.55
N LYS A 162 6.90 -14.12 1.27
CA LYS A 162 8.12 -14.82 0.80
C LYS A 162 9.20 -13.83 0.36
N TYR A 163 8.79 -12.76 -0.30
CA TYR A 163 9.71 -11.91 -1.04
C TYR A 163 10.00 -10.57 -0.35
N GLY A 164 9.25 -10.22 0.69
CA GLY A 164 9.37 -8.90 1.32
C GLY A 164 8.57 -7.81 0.59
N VAL A 165 8.74 -6.59 1.04
CA VAL A 165 8.00 -5.41 0.58
C VAL A 165 8.88 -4.50 -0.27
N VAL A 166 8.37 -3.38 -0.74
CA VAL A 166 9.07 -2.44 -1.65
C VAL A 166 10.46 -2.05 -1.14
N LYS A 167 10.61 -1.72 0.16
CA LYS A 167 11.93 -1.35 0.75
C LYS A 167 13.03 -2.39 0.52
N ASP A 168 12.67 -3.66 0.40
CA ASP A 168 13.62 -4.76 0.23
C ASP A 168 14.18 -4.82 -1.19
N TYR A 169 13.60 -4.06 -2.11
CA TYR A 169 13.98 -4.00 -3.53
C TYR A 169 14.65 -2.70 -3.93
N VAL A 170 14.48 -1.62 -3.19
CA VAL A 170 15.06 -0.32 -3.52
C VAL A 170 16.54 -0.29 -3.21
N LEU A 171 17.35 -0.11 -4.24
CA LEU A 171 18.81 0.04 -4.12
C LEU A 171 19.21 1.50 -3.98
N ASN A 172 18.60 2.39 -4.77
CA ASN A 172 18.99 3.78 -4.84
C ASN A 172 17.84 4.65 -5.35
N LEU A 173 17.80 5.90 -4.94
CA LEU A 173 16.80 6.88 -5.35
C LEU A 173 17.45 8.19 -5.73
N GLU A 174 17.02 8.79 -6.86
CA GLU A 174 17.21 10.20 -7.12
C GLU A 174 16.03 10.96 -6.50
N VAL A 175 16.33 11.99 -5.71
CA VAL A 175 15.34 12.71 -4.91
C VAL A 175 15.55 14.21 -5.03
N VAL A 176 14.47 14.93 -5.29
CA VAL A 176 14.44 16.39 -5.18
C VAL A 176 14.00 16.75 -3.76
N LEU A 177 14.87 17.45 -3.04
CA LEU A 177 14.60 17.94 -1.69
C LEU A 177 13.66 19.16 -1.70
N PRO A 178 13.02 19.50 -0.57
CA PRO A 178 12.19 20.71 -0.46
C PRO A 178 12.91 22.01 -0.86
N THR A 179 14.23 22.07 -0.74
CA THR A 179 15.08 23.19 -1.18
C THR A 179 15.24 23.30 -2.70
N GLY A 180 14.87 22.25 -3.45
CA GLY A 180 15.12 22.10 -4.88
C GLY A 180 16.48 21.49 -5.22
N GLU A 181 17.29 21.10 -4.22
CA GLU A 181 18.51 20.33 -4.45
C GLU A 181 18.17 18.90 -4.86
N VAL A 182 19.00 18.35 -5.76
CA VAL A 182 18.86 16.96 -6.25
C VAL A 182 19.97 16.11 -5.65
N ILE A 183 19.60 14.98 -5.05
CA ILE A 183 20.56 14.04 -4.48
C ILE A 183 20.28 12.61 -4.96
N TRP A 184 21.34 11.79 -4.98
CA TRP A 184 21.23 10.34 -4.96
C TRP A 184 21.42 9.84 -3.53
N THR A 185 20.53 8.94 -3.06
CA THR A 185 20.50 8.51 -1.66
C THR A 185 21.47 7.38 -1.32
N GLY A 186 22.00 6.70 -2.32
CA GLY A 186 22.87 5.54 -2.15
C GLY A 186 23.68 5.20 -3.40
N ALA A 187 23.79 3.91 -3.70
CA ALA A 187 24.47 3.37 -4.86
C ALA A 187 23.72 2.14 -5.40
N ASN A 188 23.93 1.80 -6.69
CA ASN A 188 23.27 0.70 -7.38
C ASN A 188 23.92 -0.66 -7.04
N VAL A 189 24.07 -0.99 -5.76
CA VAL A 189 24.73 -2.19 -5.26
C VAL A 189 23.93 -2.87 -4.17
N LEU A 190 24.09 -4.18 -4.01
CA LEU A 190 23.35 -4.97 -3.01
C LEU A 190 23.84 -4.76 -1.58
N LYS A 191 25.13 -4.36 -1.41
CA LYS A 191 25.73 -4.13 -0.08
C LYS A 191 26.29 -2.72 -0.03
N ASN A 192 25.76 -1.90 0.88
CA ASN A 192 26.22 -0.54 1.10
C ASN A 192 26.22 -0.22 2.61
N SER A 193 27.41 0.01 3.15
CA SER A 193 27.61 0.44 4.55
C SER A 193 28.21 1.85 4.65
N THR A 194 28.13 2.64 3.56
CA THR A 194 28.73 3.98 3.47
C THR A 194 27.77 5.03 3.99
N GLY A 195 27.91 5.41 5.26
CA GLY A 195 27.09 6.43 5.90
C GLY A 195 25.71 5.94 6.34
N TYR A 196 24.82 6.89 6.67
CA TYR A 196 23.44 6.59 7.00
C TYR A 196 22.63 6.17 5.77
N ASN A 197 21.72 5.23 5.94
CA ASN A 197 20.88 4.73 4.85
C ASN A 197 19.73 5.69 4.53
N LEU A 198 20.02 6.72 3.72
CA LEU A 198 19.02 7.69 3.29
C LEU A 198 17.97 7.04 2.37
N THR A 199 18.34 6.03 1.60
CA THR A 199 17.40 5.29 0.73
C THR A 199 16.25 4.73 1.56
N GLN A 200 16.57 4.01 2.64
CA GLN A 200 15.55 3.42 3.52
C GLN A 200 14.78 4.47 4.34
N LEU A 201 15.34 5.66 4.54
CA LEU A 201 14.64 6.75 5.21
C LEU A 201 13.58 7.41 4.30
N ILE A 202 13.85 7.47 2.99
CA ILE A 202 12.90 8.01 1.99
C ILE A 202 11.77 7.02 1.70
N VAL A 203 12.06 5.71 1.64
CA VAL A 203 11.04 4.67 1.46
C VAL A 203 10.11 4.66 2.69
N GLY A 204 8.79 4.74 2.46
CA GLY A 204 7.78 4.83 3.52
C GLY A 204 7.69 6.20 4.19
N SER A 205 8.26 7.25 3.58
CA SER A 205 8.17 8.63 4.09
C SER A 205 6.92 9.39 3.63
N GLU A 206 6.03 8.76 2.88
CA GLU A 206 4.76 9.32 2.40
C GLU A 206 4.94 10.69 1.69
N GLY A 207 6.06 10.84 0.94
CA GLY A 207 6.38 12.08 0.23
C GLY A 207 6.65 13.29 1.13
N THR A 208 6.97 13.09 2.41
CA THR A 208 7.21 14.20 3.36
C THR A 208 8.67 14.64 3.43
N LEU A 209 9.62 13.82 2.97
CA LEU A 209 11.06 14.10 3.04
C LEU A 209 11.69 14.53 1.71
N GLY A 210 11.09 14.13 0.59
CA GLY A 210 11.58 14.46 -0.74
C GLY A 210 10.65 13.92 -1.82
N ILE A 211 10.85 14.38 -3.06
CA ILE A 211 10.12 13.92 -4.25
C ILE A 211 11.04 13.00 -5.04
N VAL A 212 10.70 11.73 -5.13
CA VAL A 212 11.46 10.72 -5.89
C VAL A 212 11.28 10.95 -7.38
N THR A 213 12.38 10.97 -8.14
CA THR A 213 12.37 11.21 -9.58
C THR A 213 12.99 10.08 -10.39
N LYS A 214 13.91 9.29 -9.81
CA LYS A 214 14.39 8.02 -10.39
C LYS A 214 14.54 6.98 -9.30
N ILE A 215 14.32 5.73 -9.67
CA ILE A 215 14.27 4.59 -8.78
C ILE A 215 15.11 3.48 -9.38
N VAL A 216 16.03 2.92 -8.60
CA VAL A 216 16.78 1.72 -8.97
C VAL A 216 16.31 0.58 -8.08
N LEU A 217 15.72 -0.45 -8.70
CA LEU A 217 15.21 -1.62 -8.03
C LEU A 217 16.06 -2.85 -8.36
N LYS A 218 16.33 -3.70 -7.36
CA LYS A 218 16.83 -5.05 -7.63
C LYS A 218 15.70 -5.92 -8.16
N LEU A 219 16.08 -6.90 -8.98
CA LEU A 219 15.19 -7.91 -9.53
C LEU A 219 15.64 -9.30 -9.10
N LEU A 220 14.76 -10.27 -9.27
CA LEU A 220 15.03 -11.70 -9.07
C LEU A 220 14.84 -12.44 -10.40
N PRO A 221 15.41 -13.65 -10.56
CA PRO A 221 14.98 -14.55 -11.63
C PRO A 221 13.50 -14.90 -11.50
N TYR A 222 12.75 -14.91 -12.60
CA TYR A 222 11.32 -15.24 -12.58
C TYR A 222 11.12 -16.72 -12.21
N PRO A 223 10.24 -17.06 -11.23
CA PRO A 223 9.93 -18.43 -10.89
C PRO A 223 9.15 -19.10 -12.03
N LYS A 224 9.56 -20.33 -12.40
CA LYS A 224 9.01 -21.04 -13.57
C LYS A 224 7.65 -21.69 -13.31
N TYR A 225 7.40 -22.07 -12.06
CA TYR A 225 6.22 -22.84 -11.66
C TYR A 225 5.57 -22.18 -10.45
N GLU A 226 4.26 -22.27 -10.39
CA GLU A 226 3.46 -21.92 -9.22
C GLU A 226 2.32 -22.91 -9.05
N LEU A 227 2.00 -23.27 -7.82
CA LEU A 227 0.87 -24.12 -7.45
C LEU A 227 0.01 -23.37 -6.44
N LEU A 228 -1.30 -23.43 -6.61
CA LEU A 228 -2.28 -22.72 -5.81
C LEU A 228 -3.29 -23.69 -5.21
N MET A 229 -3.56 -23.53 -3.92
CA MET A 229 -4.57 -24.29 -3.21
C MET A 229 -5.53 -23.36 -2.47
N LEU A 230 -6.79 -23.79 -2.38
CA LEU A 230 -7.84 -23.15 -1.61
C LEU A 230 -8.27 -24.10 -0.48
N VAL A 231 -8.21 -23.62 0.75
CA VAL A 231 -8.48 -24.41 1.95
C VAL A 231 -9.64 -23.80 2.73
N PRO A 232 -10.81 -24.44 2.80
CA PRO A 232 -11.91 -23.96 3.62
C PRO A 232 -11.72 -24.37 5.09
N PHE A 233 -12.05 -23.47 6.02
CA PHE A 233 -12.03 -23.70 7.46
C PHE A 233 -13.38 -23.43 8.08
N ASN A 234 -13.83 -24.33 8.97
CA ASN A 234 -15.08 -24.17 9.71
C ASN A 234 -14.93 -23.19 10.89
N ASN A 235 -13.70 -22.81 11.21
CA ASN A 235 -13.36 -21.93 12.32
C ASN A 235 -12.27 -20.95 11.91
N LEU A 236 -12.50 -19.67 12.20
CA LEU A 236 -11.61 -18.57 11.78
C LEU A 236 -10.28 -18.57 12.55
N GLU A 237 -10.33 -18.98 13.83
CA GLU A 237 -9.14 -19.10 14.67
C GLU A 237 -8.24 -20.25 14.19
N ASN A 238 -8.83 -21.38 13.73
CA ASN A 238 -8.08 -22.49 13.14
C ASN A 238 -7.39 -22.09 11.83
N ALA A 239 -8.05 -21.30 10.98
CA ALA A 239 -7.42 -20.77 9.78
C ALA A 239 -6.18 -19.93 10.11
N GLY A 240 -6.30 -19.04 11.09
CA GLY A 240 -5.16 -18.23 11.55
C GLY A 240 -4.04 -19.05 12.22
N ALA A 241 -4.37 -20.12 12.95
CA ALA A 241 -3.39 -20.98 13.61
C ALA A 241 -2.61 -21.86 12.59
N ALA A 242 -3.29 -22.37 11.58
CA ALA A 242 -2.69 -23.16 10.50
C ALA A 242 -1.57 -22.40 9.77
N VAL A 243 -1.71 -21.07 9.63
CA VAL A 243 -0.68 -20.21 9.05
C VAL A 243 0.67 -20.42 9.73
N SER A 244 0.73 -20.32 11.06
CA SER A 244 1.99 -20.48 11.79
C SER A 244 2.57 -21.90 11.70
N GLU A 245 1.73 -22.94 11.69
CA GLU A 245 2.19 -24.32 11.64
C GLU A 245 2.79 -24.70 10.29
N ILE A 246 2.30 -24.13 9.18
CA ILE A 246 2.89 -24.30 7.84
C ILE A 246 4.34 -23.78 7.83
N PHE A 247 4.59 -22.60 8.39
CA PHE A 247 5.97 -22.07 8.51
C PHE A 247 6.85 -22.93 9.43
N ARG A 248 6.30 -23.43 10.55
CA ARG A 248 7.05 -24.32 11.47
C ARG A 248 7.40 -25.65 10.81
N ALA A 249 6.61 -26.10 9.84
CA ALA A 249 6.93 -27.27 9.02
C ALA A 249 8.07 -27.00 8.00
N GLY A 250 8.60 -25.77 7.94
CA GLY A 250 9.73 -25.39 7.11
C GLY A 250 9.35 -25.00 5.67
N ILE A 251 8.10 -24.64 5.43
CA ILE A 251 7.61 -24.17 4.13
C ILE A 251 7.38 -22.65 4.19
N VAL A 252 7.79 -21.97 3.14
CA VAL A 252 7.56 -20.52 2.97
C VAL A 252 6.72 -20.32 1.70
N PRO A 253 5.40 -20.26 1.81
CA PRO A 253 4.53 -20.00 0.67
C PRO A 253 4.82 -18.66 0.00
N SER A 254 4.62 -18.58 -1.32
CA SER A 254 4.79 -17.33 -2.05
C SER A 254 3.64 -16.35 -1.81
N ALA A 255 2.47 -16.87 -1.45
CA ALA A 255 1.35 -16.09 -0.92
C ALA A 255 0.53 -16.94 0.06
N MET A 256 -0.05 -16.31 1.07
CA MET A 256 -0.98 -16.94 2.00
C MET A 256 -2.03 -15.92 2.43
N GLU A 257 -3.23 -16.04 1.84
CA GLU A 257 -4.30 -15.06 1.95
C GLU A 257 -5.49 -15.62 2.72
N LEU A 258 -5.96 -14.88 3.71
CA LEU A 258 -7.17 -15.21 4.44
C LEU A 258 -8.35 -14.38 3.92
N VAL A 259 -9.49 -15.03 3.69
CA VAL A 259 -10.74 -14.35 3.34
C VAL A 259 -11.86 -14.93 4.22
N GLU A 260 -12.43 -14.10 5.08
CA GLU A 260 -13.60 -14.47 5.89
C GLU A 260 -14.81 -14.72 4.98
N ILE A 261 -15.68 -15.65 5.39
CA ILE A 261 -16.82 -16.11 4.56
C ILE A 261 -17.78 -14.97 4.18
N ASP A 262 -18.00 -14.00 5.07
CA ASP A 262 -18.88 -12.88 4.77
C ASP A 262 -18.28 -11.96 3.69
N ALA A 263 -16.96 -11.73 3.72
CA ALA A 263 -16.25 -11.02 2.65
C ALA A 263 -16.30 -11.79 1.33
N LEU A 264 -16.16 -13.13 1.39
CA LEU A 264 -16.25 -13.98 0.21
C LEU A 264 -17.65 -13.97 -0.41
N LYS A 265 -18.72 -14.05 0.41
CA LYS A 265 -20.11 -13.93 -0.04
C LYS A 265 -20.37 -12.59 -0.76
N ILE A 266 -19.81 -11.52 -0.23
CA ILE A 266 -19.93 -10.18 -0.82
C ILE A 266 -19.21 -10.12 -2.17
N VAL A 267 -17.94 -10.56 -2.24
CA VAL A 267 -17.17 -10.45 -3.47
C VAL A 267 -17.69 -11.39 -4.56
N SER A 268 -18.13 -12.60 -4.23
CA SER A 268 -18.69 -13.54 -5.20
C SER A 268 -19.93 -12.97 -5.90
N ARG A 269 -20.79 -12.29 -5.16
CA ARG A 269 -21.96 -11.57 -5.73
C ARG A 269 -21.52 -10.38 -6.57
N TYR A 270 -20.51 -9.63 -6.12
CA TYR A 270 -20.04 -8.42 -6.78
C TYR A 270 -19.41 -8.69 -8.15
N VAL A 271 -18.67 -9.78 -8.29
CA VAL A 271 -17.99 -10.16 -9.56
C VAL A 271 -18.74 -11.23 -10.36
N ASP A 272 -19.93 -11.66 -9.89
CA ASP A 272 -20.75 -12.73 -10.50
C ASP A 272 -19.91 -13.99 -10.77
N SER A 273 -19.19 -14.46 -9.75
CA SER A 273 -18.29 -15.61 -9.85
C SER A 273 -18.83 -16.84 -9.11
N THR A 274 -18.69 -17.99 -9.75
CA THR A 274 -18.98 -19.30 -9.20
C THR A 274 -17.71 -20.14 -8.94
N ALA A 275 -16.55 -19.51 -8.98
CA ALA A 275 -15.25 -20.20 -8.83
C ALA A 275 -15.08 -20.86 -7.46
N ILE A 276 -15.81 -20.40 -6.44
CA ILE A 276 -15.79 -20.99 -5.10
C ILE A 276 -17.22 -21.36 -4.69
N THR A 277 -17.42 -22.63 -4.30
CA THR A 277 -18.68 -23.06 -3.68
C THR A 277 -18.70 -22.56 -2.24
N ILE A 278 -19.70 -21.76 -1.91
CA ILE A 278 -19.90 -21.22 -0.57
C ILE A 278 -20.78 -22.16 0.23
N ASN A 279 -20.18 -22.82 1.23
CA ASN A 279 -20.91 -23.68 2.17
C ASN A 279 -21.16 -22.92 3.49
N ASP A 280 -22.31 -23.13 4.08
CA ASP A 280 -22.70 -22.42 5.32
C ASP A 280 -21.87 -22.82 6.55
N ASP A 281 -21.23 -23.98 6.52
CA ASP A 281 -20.37 -24.49 7.61
C ASP A 281 -18.94 -23.89 7.54
N VAL A 282 -18.60 -23.14 6.50
CA VAL A 282 -17.27 -22.55 6.31
C VAL A 282 -17.22 -21.15 6.92
N ALA A 283 -16.24 -20.87 7.76
CA ALA A 283 -16.00 -19.56 8.37
C ALA A 283 -14.98 -18.71 7.59
N ALA A 284 -14.00 -19.35 6.97
CA ALA A 284 -12.97 -18.65 6.18
C ALA A 284 -12.33 -19.59 5.14
N HIS A 285 -11.65 -18.98 4.17
CA HIS A 285 -10.75 -19.66 3.25
C HIS A 285 -9.33 -19.15 3.41
N LEU A 286 -8.34 -20.04 3.32
CA LEU A 286 -6.95 -19.69 3.01
C LEU A 286 -6.68 -20.01 1.54
N ILE A 287 -6.14 -19.03 0.82
CA ILE A 287 -5.52 -19.21 -0.49
C ILE A 287 -4.03 -19.32 -0.23
N ILE A 288 -3.43 -20.46 -0.58
CA ILE A 288 -2.01 -20.73 -0.35
C ILE A 288 -1.34 -20.98 -1.70
N GLU A 289 -0.28 -20.25 -1.98
CA GLU A 289 0.50 -20.39 -3.20
C GLU A 289 1.95 -20.72 -2.86
N VAL A 290 2.53 -21.66 -3.59
CA VAL A 290 3.96 -21.94 -3.59
C VAL A 290 4.51 -21.73 -5.00
N ASP A 291 5.72 -21.14 -5.12
CA ASP A 291 6.37 -20.89 -6.40
C ASP A 291 7.86 -21.25 -6.36
N GLY A 292 8.42 -21.58 -7.53
CA GLY A 292 9.82 -21.96 -7.64
C GLY A 292 10.22 -22.45 -9.03
N ASN A 293 11.41 -23.08 -9.12
CA ASN A 293 12.00 -23.50 -10.38
C ASN A 293 11.92 -25.01 -10.63
N HIS A 294 11.40 -25.80 -9.67
CA HIS A 294 11.31 -27.26 -9.74
C HIS A 294 9.93 -27.74 -9.32
N GLN A 295 9.17 -28.26 -10.27
CA GLN A 295 7.79 -28.68 -10.04
C GLN A 295 7.66 -29.80 -8.99
N GLU A 296 8.58 -30.78 -9.00
CA GLU A 296 8.59 -31.84 -8.01
C GLU A 296 8.76 -31.36 -6.58
N THR A 297 9.60 -30.32 -6.37
CA THR A 297 9.78 -29.70 -5.06
C THR A 297 8.49 -29.01 -4.60
N LEU A 298 7.82 -28.32 -5.50
CA LEU A 298 6.54 -27.66 -5.18
C LEU A 298 5.45 -28.67 -4.83
N MET A 299 5.40 -29.81 -5.52
CA MET A 299 4.46 -30.90 -5.17
C MET A 299 4.73 -31.46 -3.77
N GLN A 300 6.01 -31.63 -3.38
CA GLN A 300 6.38 -32.06 -2.03
C GLN A 300 6.00 -31.01 -0.98
N GLU A 301 6.15 -29.70 -1.28
CA GLU A 301 5.72 -28.64 -0.39
C GLU A 301 4.19 -28.65 -0.19
N ILE A 302 3.43 -28.80 -1.27
CA ILE A 302 1.96 -28.91 -1.23
C ILE A 302 1.51 -30.13 -0.40
N GLU A 303 2.13 -31.31 -0.61
CA GLU A 303 1.83 -32.51 0.17
C GLU A 303 2.09 -32.27 1.67
N LYS A 304 3.21 -31.64 2.00
CA LYS A 304 3.56 -31.33 3.37
C LYS A 304 2.63 -30.27 4.00
N ILE A 305 2.17 -29.27 3.23
CA ILE A 305 1.13 -28.35 3.66
C ILE A 305 -0.15 -29.11 3.98
N SER A 306 -0.58 -30.01 3.09
CA SER A 306 -1.78 -30.83 3.29
C SER A 306 -1.70 -31.67 4.56
N GLN A 307 -0.54 -32.32 4.83
CA GLN A 307 -0.30 -33.07 6.07
C GLN A 307 -0.41 -32.18 7.33
N VAL A 308 0.10 -30.94 7.27
CA VAL A 308 -0.06 -29.97 8.39
C VAL A 308 -1.53 -29.64 8.62
N LEU A 309 -2.28 -29.46 7.52
CA LEU A 309 -3.70 -29.08 7.56
C LEU A 309 -4.61 -30.19 8.10
N GLU A 310 -4.21 -31.47 8.03
CA GLU A 310 -4.92 -32.60 8.67
C GLU A 310 -5.11 -32.42 10.18
N GLY A 311 -4.23 -31.64 10.82
CA GLY A 311 -4.33 -31.30 12.26
C GLY A 311 -5.37 -30.21 12.59
N PHE A 312 -6.02 -29.64 11.57
CA PHE A 312 -7.00 -28.58 11.73
C PHE A 312 -8.37 -29.00 11.19
N ASP A 313 -9.41 -28.39 11.74
CA ASP A 313 -10.78 -28.59 11.24
C ASP A 313 -10.97 -27.80 9.93
N CYS A 314 -10.45 -28.34 8.85
CA CYS A 314 -10.61 -27.82 7.49
C CYS A 314 -11.42 -28.80 6.63
N GLY A 315 -12.10 -28.27 5.61
CA GLY A 315 -12.83 -29.05 4.63
C GLY A 315 -11.91 -29.59 3.53
N GLU A 316 -12.50 -30.02 2.42
CA GLU A 316 -11.76 -30.53 1.27
C GLU A 316 -10.85 -29.45 0.67
N ILE A 317 -9.57 -29.78 0.51
CA ILE A 317 -8.56 -28.90 -0.08
C ILE A 317 -8.73 -28.93 -1.60
N LEU A 318 -8.94 -27.77 -2.21
CA LEU A 318 -9.08 -27.64 -3.65
C LEU A 318 -7.77 -27.14 -4.27
N PHE A 319 -7.34 -27.77 -5.35
CA PHE A 319 -6.19 -27.35 -6.13
C PHE A 319 -6.66 -26.63 -7.39
N ALA A 320 -6.01 -25.56 -7.76
CA ALA A 320 -6.22 -24.92 -9.05
C ALA A 320 -5.39 -25.66 -10.11
N ASP A 321 -6.08 -26.43 -10.95
CA ASP A 321 -5.45 -27.34 -11.91
C ASP A 321 -4.91 -26.62 -13.16
N ASP A 322 -5.43 -25.43 -13.46
CA ASP A 322 -5.05 -24.67 -14.65
C ASP A 322 -4.92 -23.16 -14.36
N GLU A 323 -4.35 -22.44 -15.31
CA GLU A 323 -4.12 -21.00 -15.21
C GLU A 323 -5.42 -20.19 -15.12
N GLN A 324 -6.53 -20.68 -15.69
CA GLN A 324 -7.83 -20.00 -15.61
C GLN A 324 -8.38 -20.05 -14.19
N GLN A 325 -8.36 -21.20 -13.55
CA GLN A 325 -8.80 -21.36 -12.15
C GLN A 325 -7.96 -20.51 -11.20
N LYS A 326 -6.61 -20.49 -11.36
CA LYS A 326 -5.74 -19.62 -10.60
C LYS A 326 -6.10 -18.14 -10.77
N ALA A 327 -6.29 -17.71 -12.03
CA ALA A 327 -6.65 -16.33 -12.33
C ALA A 327 -8.00 -15.93 -11.72
N GLU A 328 -8.99 -16.83 -11.72
CA GLU A 328 -10.30 -16.59 -11.11
C GLU A 328 -10.21 -16.46 -9.58
N LEU A 329 -9.46 -17.33 -8.89
CA LEU A 329 -9.23 -17.23 -7.45
C LEU A 329 -8.51 -15.91 -7.07
N TRP A 330 -7.47 -15.56 -7.82
CA TRP A 330 -6.77 -14.28 -7.61
C TRP A 330 -7.64 -13.08 -7.94
N LYS A 331 -8.50 -13.15 -8.96
CA LYS A 331 -9.47 -12.10 -9.29
C LYS A 331 -10.44 -11.87 -8.12
N LEU A 332 -11.00 -12.93 -7.55
CA LEU A 332 -11.85 -12.85 -6.35
C LEU A 332 -11.10 -12.16 -5.22
N ARG A 333 -9.89 -12.63 -4.87
CA ARG A 333 -9.11 -12.07 -3.76
C ARG A 333 -8.80 -10.58 -3.94
N ARG A 334 -8.41 -10.16 -5.14
CA ARG A 334 -8.06 -8.75 -5.43
C ARG A 334 -9.27 -7.82 -5.41
N ARG A 335 -10.47 -8.32 -5.67
CA ARG A 335 -11.70 -7.52 -5.70
C ARG A 335 -12.42 -7.46 -4.35
N VAL A 336 -11.93 -8.15 -3.30
CA VAL A 336 -12.56 -8.17 -1.97
C VAL A 336 -12.71 -6.76 -1.40
N ALA A 337 -11.66 -5.95 -1.40
CA ALA A 337 -11.69 -4.60 -0.83
C ALA A 337 -12.76 -3.71 -1.48
N GLU A 338 -12.82 -3.72 -2.82
CA GLU A 338 -13.79 -2.95 -3.59
C GLU A 338 -15.23 -3.44 -3.35
N ALA A 339 -15.42 -4.75 -3.36
CA ALA A 339 -16.73 -5.35 -3.15
C ALA A 339 -17.29 -5.06 -1.74
N VAL A 340 -16.46 -5.22 -0.72
CA VAL A 340 -16.82 -4.98 0.67
C VAL A 340 -17.12 -3.49 0.92
N LYS A 341 -16.35 -2.59 0.30
CA LYS A 341 -16.64 -1.15 0.28
C LYS A 341 -18.01 -0.85 -0.34
N ALA A 342 -18.29 -1.42 -1.50
CA ALA A 342 -19.56 -1.24 -2.20
C ALA A 342 -20.76 -1.78 -1.39
N ASP A 343 -20.57 -2.79 -0.52
CA ASP A 343 -21.58 -3.31 0.40
C ASP A 343 -21.76 -2.44 1.68
N GLY A 344 -21.04 -1.31 1.79
CA GLY A 344 -21.17 -0.32 2.86
C GLY A 344 -20.22 -0.51 4.05
N TYR A 345 -19.16 -1.33 3.93
CA TYR A 345 -18.07 -1.41 4.89
C TYR A 345 -17.03 -0.33 4.53
N THR A 346 -17.23 0.88 5.00
CA THR A 346 -16.49 2.06 4.55
C THR A 346 -15.25 2.38 5.38
N ILE A 347 -15.17 1.89 6.63
CA ILE A 347 -13.99 2.10 7.49
C ILE A 347 -13.02 0.94 7.25
N GLU A 348 -11.80 1.24 6.83
CA GLU A 348 -10.76 0.24 6.59
C GLU A 348 -9.56 0.51 7.48
N GLU A 349 -9.14 -0.54 8.20
CA GLU A 349 -7.93 -0.54 9.01
C GLU A 349 -6.99 -1.66 8.54
N ASP A 350 -5.72 -1.31 8.43
CA ASP A 350 -4.64 -2.12 7.86
C ASP A 350 -3.66 -2.53 8.96
N THR A 351 -4.07 -3.48 9.81
CA THR A 351 -3.33 -3.85 11.00
C THR A 351 -2.38 -5.02 10.75
N VAL A 352 -1.24 -5.04 11.44
CA VAL A 352 -0.31 -6.17 11.41
C VAL A 352 -0.03 -6.65 12.83
N VAL A 353 -0.04 -7.97 13.02
CA VAL A 353 0.42 -8.62 14.26
C VAL A 353 1.41 -9.74 13.91
N PRO A 354 2.27 -10.16 14.86
CA PRO A 354 3.01 -11.40 14.67
C PRO A 354 2.05 -12.53 14.25
N ARG A 355 2.36 -13.27 13.17
CA ARG A 355 1.41 -14.23 12.55
C ARG A 355 0.71 -15.18 13.53
N ALA A 356 1.43 -15.64 14.57
CA ALA A 356 0.86 -16.48 15.63
C ALA A 356 -0.19 -15.76 16.50
N LYS A 357 -0.36 -14.44 16.35
CA LYS A 357 -1.35 -13.63 17.05
C LYS A 357 -2.59 -13.32 16.20
N LEU A 358 -2.61 -13.72 14.94
CA LEU A 358 -3.78 -13.56 14.07
C LEU A 358 -5.08 -14.09 14.70
N PRO A 359 -5.13 -15.32 15.26
CA PRO A 359 -6.35 -15.81 15.91
C PRO A 359 -6.84 -14.90 17.03
N ALA A 360 -5.91 -14.37 17.85
CA ALA A 360 -6.25 -13.48 18.94
C ALA A 360 -6.77 -12.12 18.44
N LEU A 361 -6.17 -11.57 17.36
CA LEU A 361 -6.64 -10.33 16.75
C LEU A 361 -8.06 -10.50 16.16
N ILE A 362 -8.29 -11.56 15.39
CA ILE A 362 -9.59 -11.83 14.77
C ILE A 362 -10.69 -11.96 15.84
N LYS A 363 -10.41 -12.71 16.91
CA LYS A 363 -11.32 -12.83 18.05
C LYS A 363 -11.61 -11.46 18.69
N ALA A 364 -10.57 -10.67 18.94
CA ALA A 364 -10.72 -9.34 19.54
C ALA A 364 -11.54 -8.39 18.66
N VAL A 365 -11.38 -8.42 17.33
CA VAL A 365 -12.20 -7.64 16.38
C VAL A 365 -13.70 -7.97 16.54
N LYS A 366 -14.06 -9.26 16.64
CA LYS A 366 -15.46 -9.68 16.84
C LYS A 366 -16.00 -9.27 18.21
N GLU A 367 -15.17 -9.28 19.26
CA GLU A 367 -15.54 -8.81 20.60
C GLU A 367 -15.74 -7.28 20.62
N LEU A 368 -14.83 -6.52 20.00
CA LEU A 368 -14.95 -5.07 19.83
C LEU A 368 -16.20 -4.70 19.03
N GLY A 369 -16.51 -5.47 17.98
CA GLY A 369 -17.75 -5.30 17.20
C GLY A 369 -19.01 -5.37 18.07
N LYS A 370 -19.06 -6.32 19.01
CA LYS A 370 -20.16 -6.44 19.99
C LYS A 370 -20.19 -5.25 20.97
N GLN A 371 -19.01 -4.86 21.48
CA GLN A 371 -18.86 -3.80 22.48
C GLN A 371 -19.23 -2.41 21.91
N TYR A 372 -18.80 -2.11 20.69
CA TYR A 372 -18.97 -0.80 20.03
C TYR A 372 -20.09 -0.78 18.98
N HIS A 373 -20.85 -1.88 18.87
CA HIS A 373 -21.99 -2.01 17.96
C HIS A 373 -21.65 -1.77 16.49
N PHE A 374 -20.61 -2.45 15.99
CA PHE A 374 -20.26 -2.48 14.58
C PHE A 374 -20.15 -3.91 14.04
N ASN A 375 -20.35 -4.08 12.74
CA ASN A 375 -20.00 -5.29 12.03
C ASN A 375 -18.61 -5.14 11.40
N ALA A 376 -17.83 -6.20 11.42
CA ALA A 376 -16.53 -6.22 10.76
C ALA A 376 -16.34 -7.51 9.95
N VAL A 377 -15.74 -7.36 8.77
CA VAL A 377 -15.22 -8.48 7.98
C VAL A 377 -13.71 -8.37 7.88
N CYS A 378 -13.03 -9.54 7.90
CA CYS A 378 -11.58 -9.65 7.91
C CYS A 378 -11.10 -10.38 6.65
N TYR A 379 -10.08 -9.86 6.02
CA TYR A 379 -9.34 -10.50 4.94
C TYR A 379 -7.91 -9.93 4.93
N GLY A 380 -6.97 -10.61 4.31
CA GLY A 380 -5.61 -10.03 4.24
C GLY A 380 -4.52 -11.06 4.04
N HIS A 381 -3.29 -10.56 4.18
CA HIS A 381 -2.04 -11.29 3.96
C HIS A 381 -1.68 -12.08 5.23
N ALA A 382 -2.36 -13.22 5.45
CA ALA A 382 -2.20 -14.00 6.68
C ALA A 382 -0.77 -14.50 6.89
N GLY A 383 -0.03 -14.72 5.79
CA GLY A 383 1.36 -15.20 5.83
C GLY A 383 2.34 -14.29 6.54
N ASP A 384 2.13 -12.97 6.55
CA ASP A 384 2.96 -11.99 7.23
C ASP A 384 2.26 -11.29 8.42
N GLY A 385 1.00 -11.69 8.67
CA GLY A 385 0.24 -11.20 9.82
C GLY A 385 -0.53 -9.92 9.55
N ASN A 386 -0.60 -9.46 8.31
CA ASN A 386 -1.35 -8.29 7.90
C ASN A 386 -2.83 -8.63 7.68
N LEU A 387 -3.69 -7.91 8.38
CA LEU A 387 -5.12 -8.12 8.34
C LEU A 387 -5.85 -6.81 8.05
N HIS A 388 -6.54 -6.76 6.92
CA HIS A 388 -7.49 -5.70 6.61
C HIS A 388 -8.80 -5.96 7.36
N ILE A 389 -9.22 -4.97 8.12
CA ILE A 389 -10.44 -5.00 8.92
C ILE A 389 -11.37 -3.95 8.35
N ARG A 390 -12.43 -4.39 7.68
CA ARG A 390 -13.45 -3.51 7.16
C ARG A 390 -14.62 -3.44 8.12
N ILE A 391 -14.97 -2.22 8.55
CA ILE A 391 -15.98 -1.96 9.55
C ILE A 391 -17.19 -1.27 8.91
N LYS A 392 -18.40 -1.75 9.30
CA LYS A 392 -19.69 -1.17 8.96
C LYS A 392 -20.44 -0.86 10.25
N LYS A 393 -20.76 0.41 10.47
CA LYS A 393 -21.56 0.86 11.59
C LYS A 393 -22.80 1.59 11.06
N ALA A 394 -23.98 1.11 11.45
CA ALA A 394 -25.25 1.68 10.98
C ALA A 394 -25.37 3.16 11.36
N GLY A 395 -25.72 4.00 10.39
CA GLY A 395 -25.91 5.45 10.60
C GLY A 395 -24.60 6.25 10.75
N CYS A 396 -23.45 5.61 10.58
CA CYS A 396 -22.14 6.25 10.76
C CYS A 396 -21.39 6.30 9.43
N GLN A 397 -21.03 7.49 8.97
CA GLN A 397 -20.03 7.69 7.93
C GLN A 397 -18.67 7.87 8.59
N TYR A 398 -17.61 7.31 7.98
CA TYR A 398 -16.26 7.56 8.44
C TYR A 398 -15.93 9.04 8.23
N SER A 399 -15.45 9.68 9.29
CA SER A 399 -14.81 10.98 9.19
C SER A 399 -13.65 11.03 10.19
N LEU A 400 -12.60 11.79 9.89
CA LEU A 400 -11.42 11.94 10.74
C LEU A 400 -11.74 12.34 12.19
N ASN A 401 -12.90 12.96 12.43
CA ASN A 401 -13.34 13.49 13.73
C ASN A 401 -14.67 12.86 14.22
N ASN A 402 -15.05 11.68 13.71
CA ASN A 402 -16.30 11.08 14.14
C ASN A 402 -16.21 10.55 15.58
N PRO A 403 -16.93 11.16 16.57
CA PRO A 403 -16.82 10.80 17.98
C PRO A 403 -17.33 9.39 18.30
N GLU A 404 -18.12 8.77 17.42
CA GLU A 404 -18.63 7.41 17.62
C GLU A 404 -17.66 6.32 17.14
N VAL A 405 -16.76 6.66 16.20
CA VAL A 405 -15.82 5.72 15.61
C VAL A 405 -14.47 5.74 16.34
N ILE A 406 -14.01 6.91 16.74
CA ILE A 406 -12.69 7.10 17.39
C ILE A 406 -12.46 6.16 18.58
N PRO A 407 -13.40 5.98 19.54
CA PRO A 407 -13.15 5.07 20.66
C PRO A 407 -12.99 3.61 20.25
N ALA A 408 -13.71 3.16 19.22
CA ALA A 408 -13.62 1.80 18.70
C ALA A 408 -12.28 1.56 18.00
N LEU A 409 -11.83 2.51 17.16
CA LEU A 409 -10.54 2.43 16.49
C LEU A 409 -9.39 2.49 17.47
N ARG A 410 -9.45 3.38 18.49
CA ARG A 410 -8.42 3.44 19.53
C ARG A 410 -8.31 2.12 20.29
N ALA A 411 -9.43 1.52 20.68
CA ALA A 411 -9.46 0.21 21.35
C ALA A 411 -8.90 -0.92 20.43
N LEU A 412 -9.19 -0.87 19.14
CA LEU A 412 -8.61 -1.79 18.15
C LEU A 412 -7.07 -1.64 18.11
N PHE A 413 -6.56 -0.42 17.96
CA PHE A 413 -5.12 -0.16 17.86
C PHE A 413 -4.37 -0.46 19.16
N GLU A 414 -4.97 -0.19 20.33
CA GLU A 414 -4.42 -0.61 21.64
C GLU A 414 -4.34 -2.13 21.75
N THR A 415 -5.34 -2.85 21.21
CA THR A 415 -5.33 -4.31 21.13
C THR A 415 -4.21 -4.79 20.21
N VAL A 416 -4.08 -4.23 19.01
CA VAL A 416 -2.99 -4.55 18.08
C VAL A 416 -1.63 -4.36 18.74
N LYS A 417 -1.40 -3.22 19.40
CA LYS A 417 -0.17 -2.97 20.17
C LYS A 417 0.08 -4.00 21.27
N SER A 418 -0.97 -4.36 22.03
CA SER A 418 -0.87 -5.35 23.10
C SER A 418 -0.47 -6.74 22.58
N LEU A 419 -0.83 -7.05 21.34
CA LEU A 419 -0.43 -8.27 20.64
C LEU A 419 0.98 -8.19 20.01
N GLY A 420 1.66 -7.04 20.14
CA GLY A 420 3.00 -6.80 19.57
C GLY A 420 2.99 -6.37 18.10
N GLY A 421 1.87 -5.83 17.64
CA GLY A 421 1.66 -5.41 16.25
C GLY A 421 1.87 -3.94 15.98
N THR A 422 1.47 -3.51 14.75
CA THR A 422 1.46 -2.12 14.29
C THR A 422 0.14 -1.77 13.60
N ILE A 423 -0.19 -0.48 13.56
CA ILE A 423 -1.50 0.02 13.08
C ILE A 423 -1.59 0.16 11.57
N SER A 424 -0.47 0.21 10.86
CA SER A 424 -0.46 0.17 9.39
C SER A 424 0.61 -0.79 8.90
N GLY A 425 0.22 -1.70 8.00
CA GLY A 425 1.10 -2.65 7.33
C GLY A 425 1.68 -2.11 6.04
N GLU A 426 0.81 -1.54 5.19
CA GLU A 426 1.16 -1.10 3.84
C GLU A 426 0.48 0.21 3.39
N HIS A 427 -0.60 0.66 4.07
CA HIS A 427 -1.35 1.84 3.65
C HIS A 427 -0.70 3.18 4.05
N GLY A 428 0.19 3.18 5.04
CA GLY A 428 0.77 4.39 5.62
C GLY A 428 -0.14 5.04 6.67
N ILE A 429 0.35 6.12 7.27
CA ILE A 429 -0.33 6.87 8.34
C ILE A 429 -1.15 8.03 7.76
N GLY A 430 -0.55 8.79 6.84
CA GLY A 430 -1.18 9.90 6.13
C GLY A 430 -1.92 10.90 7.02
N LEU A 431 -3.18 11.14 6.66
CA LEU A 431 -4.12 11.97 7.42
C LEU A 431 -4.97 11.16 8.39
N VAL A 432 -5.26 9.90 8.06
CA VAL A 432 -6.31 9.12 8.76
C VAL A 432 -5.85 8.52 10.07
N GLN A 433 -4.57 8.14 10.19
CA GLN A 433 -4.08 7.44 11.40
C GLN A 433 -3.13 8.26 12.28
N LYS A 434 -2.80 9.51 11.92
CA LYS A 434 -1.84 10.35 12.67
C LYS A 434 -2.24 10.58 14.13
N GLU A 435 -3.53 10.64 14.45
CA GLU A 435 -4.06 10.82 15.80
C GLU A 435 -3.87 9.58 16.70
N TYR A 436 -3.38 8.46 16.14
CA TYR A 436 -3.14 7.21 16.85
C TYR A 436 -1.64 6.89 16.98
N MET A 437 -0.75 7.76 16.51
CA MET A 437 0.70 7.58 16.61
C MET A 437 1.18 7.48 18.06
N ASP A 438 0.49 8.11 19.01
CA ASP A 438 0.73 8.05 20.44
C ASP A 438 0.53 6.65 21.03
N ILE A 439 -0.33 5.84 20.41
CA ILE A 439 -0.50 4.44 20.80
C ILE A 439 0.77 3.65 20.50
N MET A 440 1.35 3.83 19.31
CA MET A 440 2.48 3.03 18.84
C MET A 440 3.82 3.50 19.38
N PHE A 441 4.03 4.81 19.44
CA PHE A 441 5.33 5.41 19.71
C PHE A 441 5.36 6.26 20.97
N SER A 442 6.50 6.24 21.65
CA SER A 442 6.77 7.19 22.73
C SER A 442 6.85 8.62 22.18
N ASN A 443 6.58 9.61 23.04
CA ASN A 443 6.76 11.02 22.66
C ASN A 443 8.19 11.29 22.15
N THR A 444 9.20 10.68 22.76
CA THR A 444 10.60 10.80 22.29
C THR A 444 10.76 10.32 20.85
N SER A 445 10.19 9.18 20.49
CA SER A 445 10.26 8.64 19.13
C SER A 445 9.57 9.57 18.14
N ILE A 446 8.39 10.07 18.49
CA ILE A 446 7.64 11.05 17.65
C ILE A 446 8.46 12.33 17.45
N GLN A 447 9.09 12.86 18.51
CA GLN A 447 9.93 14.06 18.41
C GLN A 447 11.17 13.84 17.53
N LEU A 448 11.78 12.65 17.56
CA LEU A 448 12.89 12.31 16.66
C LEU A 448 12.45 12.29 15.21
N MET A 449 11.31 11.66 14.89
CA MET A 449 10.76 11.64 13.53
C MET A 449 10.41 13.05 13.03
N LYS A 450 9.79 13.90 13.88
CA LYS A 450 9.56 15.35 13.58
C LYS A 450 10.87 16.11 13.37
N GLY A 451 11.92 15.76 14.14
CA GLY A 451 13.25 16.32 13.97
C GLY A 451 13.86 15.99 12.61
N ILE A 452 13.73 14.75 12.15
CA ILE A 452 14.14 14.29 10.81
C ILE A 452 13.39 15.10 9.73
N LYS A 453 12.07 15.16 9.82
CA LYS A 453 11.26 15.99 8.90
C LYS A 453 11.78 17.42 8.82
N LYS A 454 12.06 18.05 9.96
CA LYS A 454 12.56 19.43 10.03
C LYS A 454 13.95 19.61 9.39
N VAL A 455 14.81 18.59 9.44
CA VAL A 455 16.13 18.63 8.76
C VAL A 455 15.95 18.65 7.25
N PHE A 456 15.06 17.82 6.70
CA PHE A 456 14.81 17.74 5.27
C PHE A 456 13.98 18.92 4.76
N ASP A 457 12.99 19.37 5.55
CA ASP A 457 12.01 20.39 5.19
C ASP A 457 11.85 21.46 6.29
N PRO A 458 12.83 22.39 6.42
CA PRO A 458 12.82 23.40 7.48
C PRO A 458 11.60 24.33 7.42
N ASN A 459 11.05 24.56 6.22
CA ASN A 459 9.89 25.43 5.99
C ASN A 459 8.56 24.69 6.07
N ASN A 460 8.58 23.35 6.24
CA ASN A 460 7.40 22.48 6.29
C ASN A 460 6.44 22.70 5.11
N ILE A 461 7.01 22.76 3.89
CA ILE A 461 6.22 22.96 2.67
C ILE A 461 5.85 21.65 1.98
N LEU A 462 6.64 20.58 2.14
CA LEU A 462 6.46 19.32 1.43
C LEU A 462 5.49 18.41 2.19
N ASN A 463 4.37 18.08 1.57
CA ASN A 463 3.30 17.25 2.10
C ASN A 463 2.94 17.53 3.58
N PRO A 464 2.69 18.81 3.94
CA PRO A 464 2.50 19.18 5.34
C PRO A 464 1.25 18.54 5.95
N GLY A 465 1.31 18.25 7.27
CA GLY A 465 0.19 17.69 8.04
C GLY A 465 -0.04 16.18 7.86
N LYS A 466 0.88 15.47 7.19
CA LYS A 466 0.89 14.01 7.08
C LYS A 466 1.78 13.41 8.18
N ILE A 467 1.43 12.23 8.64
CA ILE A 467 2.13 11.42 9.65
C ILE A 467 2.06 12.04 11.07
N PHE A 468 2.25 13.37 11.21
CA PHE A 468 2.30 14.05 12.51
C PHE A 468 1.32 15.21 12.63
#